data_7627fcc3e80da5ff0f01291fce61261b
#
_entry.id   7627fcc3e80da5ff0f01291fce61261b
#
_cell.length_a   1.000
_cell.length_b   1.000
_cell.length_c   1.000
_cell.angle_alpha   90.00
_cell.angle_beta   90.00
_cell.angle_gamma   90.00
#
_symmetry.space_group_name_H-M   'P 1'
#
loop_
_entity.id
_entity.type
_entity.pdbx_description
1 polymer ?
#
loop_
_entity_poly.entity_id
_entity_poly.type
_entity_poly.pdbx_seq_one_letter_code
_entity_poly.pdbx_strand_id
1 'polypeptide(L)'
;HELGLKVYLATILSIKGWHTYNAQREEIRHAVNAWIRTQTEADGVVDFDTVTRETADPDLRRPDCDSGDHLHPSLEGAQRMAESVPAEYLK
;
A
#
# COMPACT_ATOMS: atom_id res chain seq x y z
N HIS A 1 -11.99 18.12 3.73
CA HIS A 1 -11.39 19.09 4.69
C HIS A 1 -12.39 20.17 5.12
N GLU A 2 -13.42 20.41 4.34
CA GLU A 2 -14.43 21.44 4.68
C GLU A 2 -15.13 21.17 6.02
N LEU A 3 -15.21 19.89 6.41
CA LEU A 3 -15.80 19.48 7.68
C LEU A 3 -14.80 19.42 8.84
N GLY A 4 -13.58 19.90 8.63
CA GLY A 4 -12.53 19.84 9.63
C GLY A 4 -11.93 18.44 9.82
N LEU A 5 -12.22 17.51 8.92
CA LEU A 5 -11.70 16.16 8.96
C LEU A 5 -10.28 16.11 8.38
N LYS A 6 -9.45 15.22 8.92
CA LYS A 6 -8.15 14.90 8.36
C LYS A 6 -8.31 13.74 7.39
N VAL A 7 -7.56 13.80 6.29
CA VAL A 7 -7.60 12.78 5.24
C VAL A 7 -6.18 12.23 5.05
N TYR A 8 -6.03 10.91 5.13
CA TYR A 8 -4.78 10.22 4.88
C TYR A 8 -4.98 9.26 3.71
N LEU A 9 -3.99 9.21 2.82
CA LEU A 9 -4.00 8.31 1.67
C LEU A 9 -3.01 7.18 1.89
N ALA A 10 -3.34 5.99 1.43
CA ALA A 10 -2.46 4.83 1.50
C ALA A 10 -2.15 4.33 0.10
N THR A 11 -0.92 3.86 -0.10
CA THR A 11 -0.52 3.23 -1.36
C THR A 11 -1.18 1.86 -1.52
N ILE A 12 -1.35 1.45 -2.76
CA ILE A 12 -2.00 0.19 -3.13
C ILE A 12 -0.96 -0.93 -3.14
N LEU A 13 -1.28 -2.04 -2.46
CA LEU A 13 -0.40 -3.21 -2.40
C LEU A 13 -0.32 -3.92 -3.75
N SER A 14 0.80 -4.62 -3.98
CA SER A 14 0.95 -5.48 -5.14
C SER A 14 0.00 -6.68 -5.10
N ILE A 15 -0.52 -7.05 -6.27
CA ILE A 15 -1.34 -8.25 -6.47
C ILE A 15 -0.68 -9.21 -7.45
N LYS A 16 0.64 -9.11 -7.67
CA LYS A 16 1.37 -9.98 -8.58
C LYS A 16 1.24 -11.43 -8.14
N GLY A 17 0.77 -12.28 -9.04
CA GLY A 17 0.44 -13.66 -8.77
C GLY A 17 -1.05 -13.95 -8.61
N TRP A 18 -1.87 -12.92 -8.35
CA TRP A 18 -3.32 -13.09 -8.32
C TRP A 18 -3.88 -13.26 -9.73
N HIS A 19 -4.99 -14.01 -9.88
CA HIS A 19 -5.48 -14.42 -11.20
C HIS A 19 -5.89 -13.27 -12.14
N THR A 20 -6.19 -12.09 -11.59
CA THR A 20 -6.53 -10.91 -12.42
C THR A 20 -5.35 -9.99 -12.67
N TYR A 21 -4.15 -10.33 -12.16
CA TYR A 21 -2.95 -9.52 -12.38
C TYR A 21 -2.56 -9.50 -13.86
N ASN A 22 -2.20 -8.34 -14.36
CA ASN A 22 -1.56 -8.18 -15.66
C ASN A 22 -0.67 -6.93 -15.66
N ALA A 23 0.15 -6.79 -16.68
CA ALA A 23 1.12 -5.68 -16.77
C ALA A 23 0.43 -4.31 -16.80
N GLN A 24 -0.73 -4.21 -17.46
CA GLN A 24 -1.48 -2.95 -17.52
C GLN A 24 -1.98 -2.52 -16.13
N ARG A 25 -2.49 -3.45 -15.34
CA ARG A 25 -2.92 -3.18 -13.97
C ARG A 25 -1.76 -2.75 -13.08
N GLU A 26 -0.60 -3.38 -13.25
CA GLU A 26 0.61 -3.00 -12.53
C GLU A 26 1.06 -1.59 -12.88
N GLU A 27 1.00 -1.24 -14.15
CA GLU A 27 1.34 0.11 -14.61
C GLU A 27 0.40 1.15 -14.00
N ILE A 28 -0.90 0.86 -13.94
CA ILE A 28 -1.88 1.73 -13.30
C ILE A 28 -1.58 1.86 -11.81
N ARG A 29 -1.29 0.77 -11.12
CA ARG A 29 -0.92 0.78 -9.70
C ARG A 29 0.30 1.66 -9.45
N HIS A 30 1.33 1.52 -10.28
CA HIS A 30 2.54 2.36 -10.19
C HIS A 30 2.21 3.84 -10.35
N ALA A 31 1.37 4.18 -11.33
CA ALA A 31 1.00 5.57 -11.58
C ALA A 31 0.19 6.15 -10.41
N VAL A 32 -0.78 5.39 -9.88
CA VAL A 32 -1.59 5.82 -8.74
C VAL A 32 -0.72 6.00 -7.49
N ASN A 33 0.16 5.04 -7.22
CA ASN A 33 1.04 5.11 -6.05
C ASN A 33 2.03 6.28 -6.15
N ALA A 34 2.56 6.54 -7.34
CA ALA A 34 3.43 7.69 -7.57
C ALA A 34 2.69 9.00 -7.28
N TRP A 35 1.44 9.11 -7.73
CA TRP A 35 0.61 10.28 -7.43
C TRP A 35 0.35 10.40 -5.92
N ILE A 36 -0.01 9.29 -5.26
CA ILE A 36 -0.27 9.31 -3.81
C ILE A 36 0.96 9.81 -3.05
N ARG A 37 2.15 9.34 -3.42
CA ARG A 37 3.39 9.69 -2.73
C ARG A 37 3.79 11.15 -2.91
N THR A 38 3.35 11.80 -3.97
CA THR A 38 3.80 13.17 -4.33
C THR A 38 2.73 14.23 -4.18
N GLN A 39 1.46 13.86 -4.00
CA GLN A 39 0.39 14.84 -3.83
C GLN A 39 0.50 15.55 -2.47
N THR A 40 -0.05 16.75 -2.36
CA THR A 40 0.05 17.58 -1.16
C THR A 40 -1.33 17.94 -0.57
N GLU A 41 -2.41 17.39 -1.13
CA GLU A 41 -3.78 17.70 -0.72
C GLU A 41 -4.18 16.97 0.57
N ALA A 42 -3.69 15.74 0.77
CA ALA A 42 -3.99 14.97 1.96
C ALA A 42 -3.13 15.43 3.14
N ASP A 43 -3.60 15.14 4.35
CA ASP A 43 -2.86 15.48 5.58
C ASP A 43 -1.64 14.58 5.80
N GLY A 44 -1.64 13.40 5.20
CA GLY A 44 -0.49 12.49 5.24
C GLY A 44 -0.67 11.30 4.32
N VAL A 45 0.40 10.54 4.18
CA VAL A 45 0.44 9.33 3.34
C VAL A 45 0.95 8.18 4.18
N VAL A 46 0.31 7.00 4.03
CA VAL A 46 0.80 5.75 4.62
C VAL A 46 1.24 4.84 3.48
N ASP A 47 2.53 4.53 3.42
CA ASP A 47 3.10 3.77 2.29
C ASP A 47 3.09 2.27 2.60
N PHE A 48 1.91 1.67 2.56
CA PHE A 48 1.73 0.24 2.79
C PHE A 48 2.46 -0.62 1.76
N ASP A 49 2.57 -0.14 0.52
CA ASP A 49 3.27 -0.86 -0.54
C ASP A 49 4.74 -1.07 -0.17
N THR A 50 5.42 -0.02 0.26
CA THR A 50 6.85 -0.10 0.59
C THR A 50 7.13 -1.09 1.72
N VAL A 51 6.29 -1.15 2.75
CA VAL A 51 6.54 -2.02 3.92
C VAL A 51 6.16 -3.47 3.68
N THR A 52 5.43 -3.78 2.58
CA THR A 52 4.97 -5.14 2.29
C THR A 52 5.58 -5.74 1.02
N ARG A 53 6.31 -4.95 0.22
CA ARG A 53 6.87 -5.43 -1.05
C ARG A 53 8.21 -6.13 -0.85
N GLU A 54 8.53 -7.05 -1.78
CA GLU A 54 9.81 -7.76 -1.81
C GLU A 54 10.91 -6.82 -2.30
N THR A 55 12.08 -6.90 -1.67
CA THR A 55 13.22 -6.04 -2.04
C THR A 55 13.77 -6.38 -3.43
N ALA A 56 13.87 -7.68 -3.75
CA ALA A 56 14.42 -8.13 -5.03
C ALA A 56 13.46 -7.89 -6.20
N ASP A 57 12.15 -7.85 -5.94
CA ASP A 57 11.12 -7.58 -6.94
C ASP A 57 10.09 -6.65 -6.30
N PRO A 58 10.21 -5.32 -6.51
CA PRO A 58 9.29 -4.36 -5.88
C PRO A 58 7.84 -4.49 -6.32
N ASP A 59 7.56 -5.22 -7.41
CA ASP A 59 6.20 -5.46 -7.88
C ASP A 59 5.57 -6.67 -7.18
N LEU A 60 6.36 -7.43 -6.42
CA LEU A 60 5.92 -8.62 -5.70
C LEU A 60 5.79 -8.30 -4.21
N ARG A 61 4.71 -8.79 -3.60
CA ARG A 61 4.58 -8.71 -2.15
C ARG A 61 5.51 -9.74 -1.48
N ARG A 62 6.08 -9.38 -0.34
CA ARG A 62 6.88 -10.32 0.45
C ARG A 62 6.03 -11.56 0.77
N PRO A 63 6.61 -12.78 0.66
CA PRO A 63 5.85 -14.00 0.98
C PRO A 63 5.28 -14.00 2.40
N ASP A 64 6.00 -13.43 3.38
CA ASP A 64 5.52 -13.34 4.76
C ASP A 64 4.39 -12.33 4.95
N CYS A 65 4.17 -11.45 3.99
CA CYS A 65 3.08 -10.47 4.00
C CYS A 65 1.86 -10.90 3.17
N ASP A 66 1.91 -12.09 2.58
CA ASP A 66 0.87 -12.60 1.67
C ASP A 66 0.13 -13.75 2.36
N SER A 67 -1.21 -13.72 2.31
CA SER A 67 -2.03 -14.79 2.89
C SER A 67 -1.99 -16.10 2.09
N GLY A 68 -1.41 -16.07 0.89
CA GLY A 68 -1.33 -17.21 -0.02
C GLY A 68 -2.13 -17.02 -1.30
N ASP A 69 -3.04 -16.05 -1.35
CA ASP A 69 -3.86 -15.78 -2.54
C ASP A 69 -3.30 -14.65 -3.43
N HIS A 70 -2.22 -14.01 -3.03
CA HIS A 70 -1.59 -12.88 -3.71
C HIS A 70 -2.50 -11.64 -3.81
N LEU A 71 -3.50 -11.56 -2.94
CA LEU A 71 -4.42 -10.42 -2.84
C LEU A 71 -4.47 -9.88 -1.42
N HIS A 72 -4.90 -10.70 -0.47
CA HIS A 72 -5.05 -10.28 0.92
C HIS A 72 -3.71 -10.34 1.66
N PRO A 73 -3.42 -9.39 2.57
CA PRO A 73 -2.22 -9.51 3.40
C PRO A 73 -2.38 -10.64 4.41
N SER A 74 -1.23 -11.22 4.80
CA SER A 74 -1.17 -12.14 5.93
C SER A 74 -1.33 -11.39 7.25
N LEU A 75 -1.43 -12.12 8.37
CA LEU A 75 -1.43 -11.50 9.70
C LEU A 75 -0.16 -10.67 9.92
N GLU A 76 1.01 -11.19 9.53
CA GLU A 76 2.27 -10.45 9.61
C GLU A 76 2.25 -9.21 8.72
N GLY A 77 1.71 -9.32 7.51
CA GLY A 77 1.56 -8.18 6.60
C GLY A 77 0.66 -7.11 7.19
N ALA A 78 -0.48 -7.50 7.76
CA ALA A 78 -1.39 -6.59 8.43
C ALA A 78 -0.73 -5.88 9.61
N GLN A 79 0.10 -6.60 10.37
CA GLN A 79 0.84 -6.03 11.49
C GLN A 79 1.86 -4.98 11.01
N ARG A 80 2.62 -5.31 9.94
CA ARG A 80 3.56 -4.36 9.32
C ARG A 80 2.86 -3.10 8.85
N MET A 81 1.67 -3.25 8.24
CA MET A 81 0.88 -2.11 7.79
C MET A 81 0.45 -1.25 8.97
N ALA A 82 -0.07 -1.87 10.03
CA ALA A 82 -0.50 -1.15 11.22
C ALA A 82 0.65 -0.39 11.88
N GLU A 83 1.82 -1.02 12.00
CA GLU A 83 3.01 -0.40 12.59
C GLU A 83 3.57 0.74 11.76
N SER A 84 3.29 0.77 10.44
CA SER A 84 3.76 1.83 9.55
C SER A 84 2.93 3.12 9.67
N VAL A 85 1.76 3.06 10.29
CA VAL A 85 0.91 4.25 10.50
C VAL A 85 1.51 5.11 11.60
N PRO A 86 1.88 6.36 11.31
CA PRO A 86 2.41 7.25 12.36
C PRO A 86 1.38 7.43 13.48
N ALA A 87 1.84 7.38 14.74
CA ALA A 87 0.96 7.51 15.89
C ALA A 87 0.18 8.83 15.88
N GLU A 88 0.79 9.88 15.35
CA GLU A 88 0.16 11.21 15.26
C GLU A 88 -1.07 11.21 14.33
N TYR A 89 -1.18 10.25 13.40
CA TYR A 89 -2.36 10.15 12.53
C TYR A 89 -3.59 9.63 13.29
N LEU A 90 -3.36 8.99 14.42
CA LEU A 90 -4.42 8.36 15.22
C LEU A 90 -4.93 9.26 16.35
N LYS A 91 -4.44 10.49 16.44
CA LYS A 91 -4.83 11.43 17.49
C LYS A 91 -5.97 12.35 17.06
#